data_9b2a6149f03bda10333e93b875f31b87
#
_entry.id   9b2a6149f03bda10333e93b875f31b87
#
_cell.length_a   1.000
_cell.length_b   1.000
_cell.length_c   1.000
_cell.angle_alpha   90.00
_cell.angle_beta   90.00
_cell.angle_gamma   90.00
#
_symmetry.space_group_name_H-M   'P 1'
#
loop_
_entity.id
_entity.type
_entity.pdbx_description
1 polymer ?
#
loop_
_entity_poly.entity_id
_entity_poly.type
_entity_poly.pdbx_seq_one_letter_code
_entity_poly.pdbx_strand_id
1 'polypeptide(L)'
;MSRFILAFCSFIICLSCKNETKSIEALTAKEPTFAIVIHGGAGTILKKNITPEKEALYKAKLEEAIKVGYQILKNGGSSLDAVQKTINVLEDSPLFNAGKGAVFTNAGTNEHDASIMDGKTLNAGASAGTKTVKNPIDLARAIMEHSPHVMLSGEGAEQFATEQDLHIVDTSYFYTENRFNSLQKVKASEQVAFYDDTIKDSKFGTVGCAALDKNGNLAAGTSTGGMTNKRWGRIGDSPIIGAGTYANNNTCAISCTGWGEFFIRSVVAHDISALMEYKGLSIEEAAKEVIQNKVPALGGDGGIIGVDKHGNIAMEFNTAGMYRATMNANGDLYIGIYGE
;
A
#
# COMPACT_ATOMS: atom_id res chain seq x y z
N MET A 1 45.58 91.10 -25.91
CA MET A 1 44.34 90.57 -25.26
C MET A 1 43.60 89.79 -26.31
N SER A 2 43.84 88.45 -26.37
CA SER A 2 43.28 87.57 -27.38
C SER A 2 42.35 86.56 -26.70
N ARG A 3 41.07 86.53 -27.10
CA ARG A 3 40.09 85.62 -26.61
C ARG A 3 40.09 84.37 -27.52
N PHE A 4 40.46 83.23 -26.96
CA PHE A 4 40.25 81.89 -27.54
C PHE A 4 38.82 81.40 -27.24
N ILE A 5 38.07 81.10 -28.32
CA ILE A 5 36.76 80.44 -28.23
C ILE A 5 37.03 78.97 -28.53
N LEU A 6 36.74 78.12 -27.49
CA LEU A 6 36.82 76.67 -27.64
C LEU A 6 35.44 76.16 -28.07
N ALA A 7 35.36 75.59 -29.25
CA ALA A 7 34.17 74.93 -29.76
C ALA A 7 34.14 73.49 -29.22
N PHE A 8 33.08 73.13 -28.50
CA PHE A 8 32.83 71.80 -27.93
C PHE A 8 31.93 71.03 -28.92
N CYS A 9 32.47 70.06 -29.64
CA CYS A 9 31.70 69.15 -30.46
C CYS A 9 31.13 68.02 -29.62
N SER A 10 29.83 68.07 -29.39
CA SER A 10 29.09 66.94 -28.74
C SER A 10 28.87 65.85 -29.76
N PHE A 11 29.52 64.71 -29.52
CA PHE A 11 29.27 63.45 -30.25
C PHE A 11 28.14 62.68 -29.60
N ILE A 12 26.98 62.68 -30.24
CA ILE A 12 25.80 61.86 -29.75
C ILE A 12 26.00 60.45 -30.29
N ILE A 13 26.34 59.53 -29.39
CA ILE A 13 26.36 58.11 -29.68
C ILE A 13 24.95 57.57 -29.48
N CYS A 14 24.26 57.26 -30.58
CA CYS A 14 22.99 56.50 -30.52
C CYS A 14 23.29 55.05 -30.19
N LEU A 15 23.10 54.66 -28.93
CA LEU A 15 23.05 53.26 -28.53
C LEU A 15 21.70 52.67 -28.95
N SER A 16 21.72 51.91 -30.04
CA SER A 16 20.61 51.07 -30.48
C SER A 16 20.47 49.88 -29.53
N CYS A 17 19.54 49.95 -28.59
CA CYS A 17 19.11 48.77 -27.82
C CYS A 17 18.40 47.80 -28.74
N LYS A 18 19.05 46.69 -29.14
CA LYS A 18 18.37 45.52 -29.67
C LYS A 18 17.54 44.93 -28.51
N ASN A 19 16.23 45.08 -28.55
CA ASN A 19 15.31 44.27 -27.75
C ASN A 19 15.39 42.83 -28.27
N GLU A 20 16.16 41.98 -27.59
CA GLU A 20 15.99 40.54 -27.68
C GLU A 20 14.66 40.20 -26.97
N THR A 21 13.61 40.04 -27.73
CA THR A 21 12.42 39.33 -27.29
C THR A 21 12.83 37.88 -26.97
N LYS A 22 13.22 37.60 -25.73
CA LYS A 22 13.21 36.23 -25.21
C LYS A 22 11.78 35.72 -25.34
N SER A 23 11.56 34.84 -26.32
CA SER A 23 10.36 34.01 -26.34
C SER A 23 10.26 33.31 -24.96
N ILE A 24 9.28 33.71 -24.17
CA ILE A 24 8.85 32.93 -23.01
C ILE A 24 8.31 31.65 -23.61
N GLU A 25 9.15 30.59 -23.69
CA GLU A 25 8.66 29.26 -23.86
C GLU A 25 7.62 29.08 -22.74
N ALA A 26 6.36 28.97 -23.12
CA ALA A 26 5.32 28.61 -22.24
C ALA A 26 5.77 27.27 -21.62
N LEU A 27 6.13 27.30 -20.32
CA LEU A 27 6.30 26.11 -19.53
C LEU A 27 4.97 25.35 -19.67
N THR A 28 4.92 24.39 -20.57
CA THR A 28 3.81 23.44 -20.63
C THR A 28 3.77 22.82 -19.24
N ALA A 29 2.77 23.20 -18.47
CA ALA A 29 2.54 22.61 -17.15
C ALA A 29 2.52 21.10 -17.39
N LYS A 30 3.49 20.37 -16.81
CA LYS A 30 3.53 18.92 -16.88
C LYS A 30 2.19 18.45 -16.30
N GLU A 31 1.43 17.66 -17.07
CA GLU A 31 0.17 17.08 -16.60
C GLU A 31 0.40 16.47 -15.21
N PRO A 32 -0.51 16.71 -14.25
CA PRO A 32 -0.32 16.22 -12.90
C PRO A 32 -0.17 14.69 -12.92
N THR A 33 0.95 14.22 -12.44
CA THR A 33 1.25 12.79 -12.36
C THR A 33 0.40 12.16 -11.27
N PHE A 34 -0.19 11.01 -11.56
CA PHE A 34 -0.81 10.16 -10.55
C PHE A 34 -0.37 8.70 -10.79
N ALA A 35 -0.37 7.90 -9.76
CA ALA A 35 0.04 6.51 -9.84
C ALA A 35 -0.67 5.67 -8.78
N ILE A 36 -0.87 4.39 -9.07
CA ILE A 36 -1.44 3.42 -8.15
C ILE A 36 -0.72 2.09 -8.27
N VAL A 37 -0.48 1.45 -7.14
CA VAL A 37 0.11 0.13 -7.03
C VAL A 37 -0.61 -0.68 -5.96
N ILE A 38 -0.82 -1.98 -6.22
CA ILE A 38 -1.54 -2.89 -5.33
C ILE A 38 -0.80 -4.19 -5.13
N HIS A 39 -1.04 -4.85 -3.99
CA HIS A 39 -0.69 -6.24 -3.79
C HIS A 39 -1.87 -7.07 -3.26
N GLY A 40 -1.85 -8.35 -3.59
CA GLY A 40 -2.76 -9.38 -3.08
C GLY A 40 -2.06 -10.40 -2.19
N GLY A 41 -0.87 -10.06 -1.69
CA GLY A 41 -0.07 -10.91 -0.82
C GLY A 41 1.21 -11.44 -1.47
N ALA A 42 2.24 -11.67 -0.63
CA ALA A 42 3.49 -12.33 -0.98
C ALA A 42 3.59 -13.69 -0.26
N GLY A 43 4.40 -14.63 -0.76
CA GLY A 43 4.60 -15.92 -0.11
C GLY A 43 5.14 -17.01 -1.06
N THR A 44 4.91 -18.28 -0.71
CA THR A 44 5.29 -19.45 -1.51
C THR A 44 4.38 -19.63 -2.73
N ILE A 45 4.33 -18.57 -3.56
CA ILE A 45 3.50 -18.50 -4.77
C ILE A 45 4.29 -19.05 -5.96
N LEU A 46 4.28 -20.38 -6.12
CA LEU A 46 5.00 -21.06 -7.17
C LEU A 46 4.08 -21.40 -8.34
N LYS A 47 4.55 -21.16 -9.56
CA LYS A 47 3.78 -21.45 -10.79
C LYS A 47 3.27 -22.89 -10.87
N LYS A 48 4.07 -23.86 -10.39
CA LYS A 48 3.70 -25.29 -10.35
C LYS A 48 2.51 -25.59 -9.42
N ASN A 49 2.17 -24.71 -8.50
CA ASN A 49 1.10 -24.88 -7.50
C ASN A 49 -0.20 -24.15 -7.88
N ILE A 50 -0.22 -23.45 -9.01
CA ILE A 50 -1.36 -22.65 -9.47
C ILE A 50 -1.77 -23.12 -10.86
N THR A 51 -3.05 -23.53 -11.01
CA THR A 51 -3.56 -23.89 -12.34
C THR A 51 -3.73 -22.65 -13.22
N PRO A 52 -3.70 -22.80 -14.57
CA PRO A 52 -3.92 -21.67 -15.48
C PRO A 52 -5.24 -20.92 -15.22
N GLU A 53 -6.31 -21.65 -14.88
CA GLU A 53 -7.63 -21.07 -14.57
C GLU A 53 -7.56 -20.22 -13.30
N LYS A 54 -6.90 -20.72 -12.26
CA LYS A 54 -6.72 -19.99 -11.00
C LYS A 54 -5.82 -18.77 -11.18
N GLU A 55 -4.76 -18.88 -11.98
CA GLU A 55 -3.92 -17.74 -12.35
C GLU A 55 -4.74 -16.65 -13.06
N ALA A 56 -5.58 -17.04 -14.02
CA ALA A 56 -6.46 -16.11 -14.73
C ALA A 56 -7.43 -15.39 -13.78
N LEU A 57 -8.01 -16.09 -12.78
CA LEU A 57 -8.88 -15.49 -11.78
C LEU A 57 -8.15 -14.44 -10.92
N TYR A 58 -6.93 -14.73 -10.47
CA TYR A 58 -6.12 -13.76 -9.72
C TYR A 58 -5.81 -12.53 -10.56
N LYS A 59 -5.35 -12.73 -11.81
CA LYS A 59 -5.04 -11.61 -12.72
C LYS A 59 -6.27 -10.74 -12.99
N ALA A 60 -7.41 -11.35 -13.28
CA ALA A 60 -8.65 -10.63 -13.52
C ALA A 60 -9.10 -9.82 -12.31
N LYS A 61 -8.97 -10.36 -11.09
CA LYS A 61 -9.35 -9.64 -9.87
C LYS A 61 -8.39 -8.50 -9.53
N LEU A 62 -7.09 -8.67 -9.75
CA LEU A 62 -6.10 -7.60 -9.60
C LEU A 62 -6.37 -6.47 -10.60
N GLU A 63 -6.69 -6.82 -11.85
CA GLU A 63 -7.04 -5.85 -12.90
C GLU A 63 -8.32 -5.09 -12.55
N GLU A 64 -9.37 -5.77 -12.07
CA GLU A 64 -10.61 -5.14 -11.61
C GLU A 64 -10.33 -4.14 -10.49
N ALA A 65 -9.60 -4.58 -9.46
CA ALA A 65 -9.30 -3.75 -8.28
C ALA A 65 -8.51 -2.49 -8.66
N ILE A 66 -7.42 -2.64 -9.40
CA ILE A 66 -6.57 -1.50 -9.75
C ILE A 66 -7.26 -0.51 -10.68
N LYS A 67 -8.14 -0.99 -11.59
CA LYS A 67 -8.92 -0.12 -12.47
C LYS A 67 -9.90 0.76 -11.70
N VAL A 68 -10.48 0.28 -10.60
CA VAL A 68 -11.36 1.10 -9.73
C VAL A 68 -10.58 2.29 -9.18
N GLY A 69 -9.43 2.06 -8.54
CA GLY A 69 -8.59 3.13 -8.00
C GLY A 69 -8.05 4.07 -9.08
N TYR A 70 -7.60 3.50 -10.21
CA TYR A 70 -7.13 4.27 -11.35
C TYR A 70 -8.20 5.24 -11.87
N GLN A 71 -9.45 4.82 -12.03
CA GLN A 71 -10.52 5.70 -12.50
C GLN A 71 -10.80 6.84 -11.52
N ILE A 72 -10.73 6.58 -10.22
CA ILE A 72 -10.87 7.63 -9.19
C ILE A 72 -9.77 8.69 -9.38
N LEU A 73 -8.51 8.28 -9.47
CA LEU A 73 -7.38 9.18 -9.65
C LEU A 73 -7.43 9.94 -10.99
N LYS A 74 -7.76 9.23 -12.07
CA LYS A 74 -7.91 9.81 -13.41
C LYS A 74 -8.95 10.92 -13.44
N ASN A 75 -10.04 10.75 -12.69
CA ASN A 75 -11.13 11.73 -12.59
C ASN A 75 -10.85 12.84 -11.54
N GLY A 76 -9.66 12.89 -10.94
CA GLY A 76 -9.25 13.90 -9.96
C GLY A 76 -9.71 13.63 -8.53
N GLY A 77 -10.15 12.39 -8.22
CA GLY A 77 -10.45 11.95 -6.87
C GLY A 77 -9.19 11.78 -6.00
N SER A 78 -9.38 11.64 -4.70
CA SER A 78 -8.28 11.58 -3.72
C SER A 78 -7.57 10.22 -3.74
N SER A 79 -6.28 10.23 -3.35
CA SER A 79 -5.52 9.00 -3.10
C SER A 79 -6.16 8.12 -2.03
N LEU A 80 -6.73 8.71 -0.99
CA LEU A 80 -7.47 7.98 0.06
C LEU A 80 -8.67 7.21 -0.50
N ASP A 81 -9.48 7.85 -1.36
CA ASP A 81 -10.63 7.19 -1.98
C ASP A 81 -10.19 6.07 -2.93
N ALA A 82 -9.11 6.31 -3.69
CA ALA A 82 -8.54 5.30 -4.57
C ALA A 82 -8.06 4.07 -3.78
N VAL A 83 -7.32 4.29 -2.68
CA VAL A 83 -6.83 3.22 -1.80
C VAL A 83 -8.00 2.44 -1.19
N GLN A 84 -8.95 3.11 -0.56
CA GLN A 84 -10.10 2.47 0.08
C GLN A 84 -10.90 1.63 -0.91
N LYS A 85 -11.32 2.22 -2.05
CA LYS A 85 -12.18 1.54 -3.01
C LYS A 85 -11.48 0.39 -3.74
N THR A 86 -10.19 0.50 -3.96
CA THR A 86 -9.37 -0.61 -4.49
C THR A 86 -9.32 -1.77 -3.51
N ILE A 87 -9.07 -1.50 -2.22
CA ILE A 87 -9.02 -2.53 -1.18
C ILE A 87 -10.41 -3.16 -0.97
N ASN A 88 -11.51 -2.40 -1.05
CA ASN A 88 -12.86 -2.97 -0.99
C ASN A 88 -13.08 -4.09 -2.03
N VAL A 89 -12.61 -3.91 -3.27
CA VAL A 89 -12.71 -4.95 -4.32
C VAL A 89 -11.93 -6.21 -3.94
N LEU A 90 -10.77 -6.04 -3.31
CA LEU A 90 -9.93 -7.16 -2.86
C LEU A 90 -10.52 -7.87 -1.63
N GLU A 91 -11.09 -7.13 -0.67
CA GLU A 91 -11.78 -7.64 0.51
C GLU A 91 -13.06 -8.40 0.16
N ASP A 92 -13.79 -7.97 -0.86
CA ASP A 92 -15.01 -8.65 -1.34
C ASP A 92 -14.71 -9.94 -2.12
N SER A 93 -13.43 -10.23 -2.39
CA SER A 93 -13.00 -11.42 -3.14
C SER A 93 -12.56 -12.56 -2.21
N PRO A 94 -13.02 -13.81 -2.43
CA PRO A 94 -12.55 -14.96 -1.67
C PRO A 94 -11.12 -15.39 -2.03
N LEU A 95 -10.49 -14.78 -3.04
CA LEU A 95 -9.17 -15.16 -3.54
C LEU A 95 -8.05 -14.74 -2.60
N PHE A 96 -8.16 -13.56 -1.96
CA PHE A 96 -7.12 -12.97 -1.14
C PHE A 96 -7.41 -13.14 0.35
N ASN A 97 -6.39 -13.03 1.19
CA ASN A 97 -6.54 -13.14 2.65
C ASN A 97 -6.88 -11.77 3.27
N ALA A 98 -8.06 -11.28 2.98
CA ALA A 98 -8.67 -10.10 3.57
C ALA A 98 -10.19 -10.16 3.37
N GLY A 99 -10.98 -9.60 4.27
CA GLY A 99 -12.44 -9.60 4.17
C GLY A 99 -12.98 -11.01 3.92
N LYS A 100 -13.73 -11.20 2.83
CA LYS A 100 -14.39 -12.47 2.48
C LYS A 100 -13.43 -13.66 2.32
N GLY A 101 -12.17 -13.43 1.96
CA GLY A 101 -11.17 -14.48 1.78
C GLY A 101 -10.25 -14.69 2.99
N ALA A 102 -10.55 -14.07 4.12
CA ALA A 102 -9.72 -14.13 5.32
C ALA A 102 -9.52 -15.57 5.83
N VAL A 103 -8.33 -15.83 6.33
CA VAL A 103 -7.98 -17.10 6.98
C VAL A 103 -8.67 -17.27 8.31
N PHE A 104 -8.68 -18.51 8.81
CA PHE A 104 -9.29 -18.85 10.10
C PHE A 104 -8.26 -18.82 11.23
N THR A 105 -8.70 -18.34 12.40
CA THR A 105 -8.00 -18.47 13.68
C THR A 105 -7.99 -19.92 14.16
N ASN A 106 -7.24 -20.22 15.20
CA ASN A 106 -7.28 -21.53 15.86
C ASN A 106 -8.67 -21.87 16.42
N ALA A 107 -9.43 -20.88 16.85
CA ALA A 107 -10.80 -21.06 17.34
C ALA A 107 -11.82 -21.35 16.22
N GLY A 108 -11.41 -21.26 14.94
CA GLY A 108 -12.31 -21.50 13.81
C GLY A 108 -13.16 -20.27 13.45
N THR A 109 -12.72 -19.08 13.82
CA THR A 109 -13.33 -17.79 13.47
C THR A 109 -12.46 -17.05 12.47
N ASN A 110 -13.03 -16.08 11.72
CA ASN A 110 -12.26 -15.12 10.95
C ASN A 110 -12.12 -13.83 11.77
N GLU A 111 -10.93 -13.27 11.79
CA GLU A 111 -10.62 -11.98 12.43
C GLU A 111 -9.86 -11.11 11.45
N HIS A 112 -10.23 -9.84 11.38
CA HIS A 112 -9.75 -8.89 10.39
C HIS A 112 -8.97 -7.76 11.02
N ASP A 113 -7.87 -7.39 10.36
CA ASP A 113 -7.02 -6.27 10.73
C ASP A 113 -6.85 -5.37 9.50
N ALA A 114 -6.96 -4.03 9.66
CA ALA A 114 -6.76 -3.09 8.57
C ALA A 114 -6.20 -1.76 9.07
N SER A 115 -5.52 -1.04 8.18
CA SER A 115 -5.12 0.35 8.41
C SER A 115 -5.10 1.16 7.13
N ILE A 116 -5.28 2.47 7.27
CA ILE A 116 -5.16 3.47 6.20
C ILE A 116 -4.45 4.71 6.75
N MET A 117 -3.67 5.38 5.90
CA MET A 117 -2.93 6.58 6.30
C MET A 117 -2.93 7.63 5.18
N ASP A 118 -3.17 8.89 5.57
CA ASP A 118 -3.07 10.07 4.73
C ASP A 118 -1.67 10.67 4.82
N GLY A 119 -0.95 10.71 3.71
CA GLY A 119 0.40 11.27 3.64
C GLY A 119 0.46 12.78 3.77
N LYS A 120 -0.65 13.50 3.56
CA LYS A 120 -0.72 14.95 3.67
C LYS A 120 -0.75 15.43 5.12
N THR A 121 -1.56 14.79 5.95
CA THR A 121 -1.80 15.21 7.34
C THR A 121 -1.09 14.31 8.35
N LEU A 122 -0.61 13.16 7.90
CA LEU A 122 -0.15 12.03 8.71
C LEU A 122 -1.26 11.42 9.59
N ASN A 123 -2.51 11.77 9.35
CA ASN A 123 -3.63 11.12 10.00
C ASN A 123 -3.71 9.65 9.56
N ALA A 124 -4.06 8.81 10.50
CA ALA A 124 -4.17 7.38 10.26
C ALA A 124 -5.33 6.78 11.05
N GLY A 125 -5.87 5.68 10.54
CA GLY A 125 -6.84 4.88 11.25
C GLY A 125 -6.55 3.40 11.08
N ALA A 126 -6.81 2.62 12.12
CA ALA A 126 -6.57 1.19 12.14
C ALA A 126 -7.61 0.45 12.96
N SER A 127 -7.89 -0.78 12.56
CA SER A 127 -8.70 -1.72 13.34
C SER A 127 -8.04 -3.08 13.41
N ALA A 128 -8.22 -3.80 14.52
CA ALA A 128 -7.70 -5.14 14.71
C ALA A 128 -8.71 -6.08 15.40
N GLY A 129 -8.71 -7.35 14.98
CA GLY A 129 -9.50 -8.40 15.61
C GLY A 129 -11.01 -8.28 15.45
N THR A 130 -11.50 -7.58 14.42
CA THR A 130 -12.93 -7.46 14.10
C THR A 130 -13.45 -8.69 13.36
N LYS A 131 -14.75 -9.01 13.50
CA LYS A 131 -15.34 -10.26 13.00
C LYS A 131 -16.58 -10.06 12.13
N THR A 132 -17.23 -8.90 12.22
CA THR A 132 -18.54 -8.64 11.62
C THR A 132 -18.54 -7.47 10.62
N VAL A 133 -17.49 -6.64 10.59
CA VAL A 133 -17.39 -5.52 9.65
C VAL A 133 -17.04 -6.06 8.26
N LYS A 134 -17.94 -5.87 7.29
CA LYS A 134 -17.80 -6.41 5.93
C LYS A 134 -16.47 -6.01 5.27
N ASN A 135 -16.14 -4.74 5.36
CA ASN A 135 -14.94 -4.16 4.77
C ASN A 135 -14.09 -3.49 5.87
N PRO A 136 -13.08 -4.18 6.41
CA PRO A 136 -12.22 -3.65 7.47
C PRO A 136 -11.51 -2.34 7.12
N ILE A 137 -11.20 -2.09 5.84
CA ILE A 137 -10.59 -0.84 5.40
C ILE A 137 -11.55 0.36 5.57
N ASP A 138 -12.86 0.16 5.43
CA ASP A 138 -13.86 1.22 5.66
C ASP A 138 -13.89 1.60 7.15
N LEU A 139 -13.76 0.63 8.04
CA LEU A 139 -13.63 0.89 9.47
C LEU A 139 -12.34 1.64 9.80
N ALA A 140 -11.21 1.23 9.23
CA ALA A 140 -9.95 1.95 9.42
C ALA A 140 -10.08 3.41 8.96
N ARG A 141 -10.73 3.67 7.81
CA ARG A 141 -11.02 5.01 7.31
C ARG A 141 -11.93 5.79 8.26
N ALA A 142 -13.02 5.21 8.73
CA ALA A 142 -13.93 5.85 9.65
C ALA A 142 -13.26 6.21 11.00
N ILE A 143 -12.39 5.34 11.52
CA ILE A 143 -11.59 5.63 12.72
C ILE A 143 -10.72 6.88 12.51
N MET A 144 -10.05 6.98 11.37
CA MET A 144 -9.21 8.14 11.03
C MET A 144 -10.02 9.44 10.95
N GLU A 145 -11.22 9.40 10.35
CA GLU A 145 -11.98 10.60 10.00
C GLU A 145 -12.98 11.03 11.10
N HIS A 146 -13.49 10.08 11.90
CA HIS A 146 -14.60 10.31 12.81
C HIS A 146 -14.30 9.98 14.28
N SER A 147 -13.04 9.69 14.63
CA SER A 147 -12.65 9.46 16.01
C SER A 147 -11.38 10.24 16.38
N PRO A 148 -11.14 10.50 17.68
CA PRO A 148 -9.86 11.06 18.14
C PRO A 148 -8.76 9.98 18.25
N HIS A 149 -9.07 8.74 17.96
CA HIS A 149 -8.17 7.60 18.11
C HIS A 149 -7.54 7.21 16.78
N VAL A 150 -6.34 6.65 16.84
CA VAL A 150 -5.69 6.08 15.65
C VAL A 150 -6.07 4.61 15.48
N MET A 151 -6.30 3.87 16.58
CA MET A 151 -6.54 2.43 16.49
C MET A 151 -7.61 1.98 17.49
N LEU A 152 -8.56 1.18 17.02
CA LEU A 152 -9.56 0.48 17.81
C LEU A 152 -9.44 -1.03 17.60
N SER A 153 -9.93 -1.84 18.54
CA SER A 153 -9.84 -3.31 18.41
C SER A 153 -11.07 -4.04 18.99
N GLY A 154 -11.32 -5.26 18.48
CA GLY A 154 -12.32 -6.19 18.97
C GLY A 154 -13.72 -5.56 19.03
N GLU A 155 -14.45 -5.88 20.12
CA GLU A 155 -15.84 -5.46 20.31
C GLU A 155 -16.02 -3.93 20.30
N GLY A 156 -15.05 -3.17 20.84
CA GLY A 156 -15.10 -1.70 20.81
C GLY A 156 -15.00 -1.13 19.38
N ALA A 157 -14.20 -1.76 18.52
CA ALA A 157 -14.11 -1.39 17.12
C ALA A 157 -15.41 -1.73 16.35
N GLU A 158 -16.06 -2.86 16.66
CA GLU A 158 -17.34 -3.25 16.06
C GLU A 158 -18.51 -2.38 16.55
N GLN A 159 -18.49 -1.98 17.81
CA GLN A 159 -19.43 -0.98 18.32
C GLN A 159 -19.30 0.33 17.57
N PHE A 160 -18.08 0.86 17.43
CA PHE A 160 -17.82 2.07 16.66
C PHE A 160 -18.25 1.92 15.20
N ALA A 161 -18.00 0.76 14.56
CA ALA A 161 -18.46 0.50 13.20
C ALA A 161 -19.98 0.61 13.07
N THR A 162 -20.72 0.11 14.05
CA THR A 162 -22.19 0.22 14.10
C THR A 162 -22.64 1.67 14.30
N GLU A 163 -21.97 2.43 15.18
CA GLU A 163 -22.26 3.85 15.41
C GLU A 163 -21.97 4.74 14.19
N GLN A 164 -21.08 4.27 13.28
CA GLN A 164 -20.76 4.95 12.01
C GLN A 164 -21.56 4.40 10.81
N ASP A 165 -22.61 3.61 11.05
CA ASP A 165 -23.47 3.02 10.01
C ASP A 165 -22.68 2.19 8.95
N LEU A 166 -21.55 1.57 9.35
CA LEU A 166 -20.79 0.70 8.47
C LEU A 166 -21.53 -0.63 8.22
N HIS A 167 -21.21 -1.27 7.09
CA HIS A 167 -21.87 -2.52 6.71
C HIS A 167 -21.44 -3.68 7.60
N ILE A 168 -22.32 -4.10 8.51
CA ILE A 168 -22.16 -5.25 9.39
C ILE A 168 -22.76 -6.48 8.73
N VAL A 169 -22.06 -7.62 8.79
CA VAL A 169 -22.49 -8.91 8.23
C VAL A 169 -22.43 -10.00 9.30
N ASP A 170 -23.18 -11.07 9.07
CA ASP A 170 -23.02 -12.30 9.86
C ASP A 170 -21.62 -12.91 9.58
N THR A 171 -21.02 -13.52 10.61
CA THR A 171 -19.67 -14.11 10.50
C THR A 171 -19.57 -15.19 9.43
N SER A 172 -20.68 -15.86 9.08
CA SER A 172 -20.71 -16.83 7.97
C SER A 172 -20.41 -16.22 6.59
N TYR A 173 -20.55 -14.90 6.43
CA TYR A 173 -20.14 -14.20 5.20
C TYR A 173 -18.68 -14.44 4.84
N PHE A 174 -17.81 -14.56 5.84
CA PHE A 174 -16.36 -14.73 5.65
C PHE A 174 -15.94 -16.19 5.49
N TYR A 175 -16.88 -17.14 5.72
CA TYR A 175 -16.57 -18.55 5.55
C TYR A 175 -16.25 -18.90 4.10
N THR A 176 -15.09 -19.52 3.89
CA THR A 176 -14.76 -20.17 2.64
C THR A 176 -14.21 -21.58 2.91
N GLU A 177 -14.71 -22.57 2.20
CA GLU A 177 -14.30 -23.97 2.38
C GLU A 177 -12.78 -24.14 2.17
N ASN A 178 -12.20 -23.46 1.20
CA ASN A 178 -10.77 -23.52 0.93
C ASN A 178 -9.93 -23.06 2.13
N ARG A 179 -10.31 -21.93 2.80
CA ARG A 179 -9.60 -21.43 3.98
C ARG A 179 -9.84 -22.31 5.20
N PHE A 180 -11.04 -22.84 5.36
CA PHE A 180 -11.33 -23.78 6.44
C PHE A 180 -10.54 -25.09 6.30
N ASN A 181 -10.48 -25.65 5.10
CA ASN A 181 -9.65 -26.82 4.81
C ASN A 181 -8.15 -26.57 5.04
N SER A 182 -7.68 -25.35 4.76
CA SER A 182 -6.30 -24.94 5.09
C SER A 182 -6.06 -24.94 6.60
N LEU A 183 -7.00 -24.42 7.41
CA LEU A 183 -6.90 -24.50 8.86
C LEU A 183 -6.80 -25.96 9.34
N GLN A 184 -7.65 -26.86 8.82
CA GLN A 184 -7.63 -28.27 9.24
C GLN A 184 -6.29 -28.94 8.92
N LYS A 185 -5.71 -28.65 7.74
CA LYS A 185 -4.38 -29.15 7.36
C LYS A 185 -3.28 -28.68 8.30
N VAL A 186 -3.28 -27.38 8.65
CA VAL A 186 -2.29 -26.82 9.59
C VAL A 186 -2.45 -27.45 10.98
N LYS A 187 -3.67 -27.57 11.50
CA LYS A 187 -3.91 -28.23 12.80
C LYS A 187 -3.44 -29.69 12.80
N ALA A 188 -3.68 -30.44 11.74
CA ALA A 188 -3.22 -31.82 11.63
C ALA A 188 -1.69 -31.92 11.58
N SER A 189 -1.00 -31.00 10.89
CA SER A 189 0.47 -30.96 10.83
C SER A 189 1.09 -30.59 12.19
N GLU A 190 0.51 -29.65 12.93
CA GLU A 190 0.97 -29.31 14.29
C GLU A 190 0.87 -30.48 15.29
N GLN A 191 -0.12 -31.35 15.13
CA GLN A 191 -0.24 -32.54 15.97
C GLN A 191 0.85 -33.59 15.69
N VAL A 192 1.43 -33.57 14.49
CA VAL A 192 2.48 -34.52 14.07
C VAL A 192 3.88 -33.96 14.32
N ALA A 193 4.04 -32.64 14.27
CA ALA A 193 5.33 -31.94 14.36
C ALA A 193 5.36 -30.95 15.52
N PHE A 194 5.81 -31.41 16.70
CA PHE A 194 6.17 -30.50 17.79
C PHE A 194 7.42 -29.63 17.48
N TYR A 195 8.10 -29.90 16.35
CA TYR A 195 9.39 -29.28 15.96
C TYR A 195 9.59 -29.26 14.43
N ASP A 196 8.75 -28.60 13.65
CA ASP A 196 9.09 -28.45 12.23
C ASP A 196 8.86 -27.02 11.72
N ASP A 197 9.94 -26.42 11.16
CA ASP A 197 9.98 -25.13 10.46
C ASP A 197 9.13 -25.07 9.17
N THR A 198 8.48 -26.18 8.79
CA THR A 198 7.67 -26.31 7.56
C THR A 198 6.34 -25.58 7.58
N ILE A 199 5.96 -24.92 8.68
CA ILE A 199 4.76 -24.07 8.78
C ILE A 199 4.88 -22.77 7.93
N LYS A 200 5.97 -22.58 7.21
CA LYS A 200 6.20 -21.38 6.38
C LYS A 200 5.15 -21.17 5.27
N ASP A 201 4.53 -22.22 4.78
CA ASP A 201 3.66 -22.17 3.59
C ASP A 201 2.24 -21.62 3.83
N SER A 202 1.80 -21.42 5.07
CA SER A 202 0.42 -21.01 5.40
C SER A 202 0.27 -19.53 5.83
N LYS A 203 1.34 -18.74 5.74
CA LYS A 203 1.47 -17.47 6.48
C LYS A 203 1.00 -16.23 5.75
N PHE A 204 0.82 -16.24 4.41
CA PHE A 204 0.78 -15.02 3.62
C PHE A 204 -0.50 -14.83 2.82
N GLY A 205 -0.84 -13.57 2.53
CA GLY A 205 -1.97 -13.24 1.68
C GLY A 205 -2.67 -11.92 2.00
N THR A 206 -2.05 -10.97 2.65
CA THR A 206 -2.52 -9.60 2.92
C THR A 206 -2.81 -8.85 1.62
N VAL A 207 -3.81 -7.97 1.58
CA VAL A 207 -4.03 -7.05 0.46
C VAL A 207 -3.62 -5.63 0.83
N GLY A 208 -3.20 -4.85 -0.17
CA GLY A 208 -2.86 -3.47 0.06
C GLY A 208 -2.81 -2.63 -1.20
N CYS A 209 -2.83 -1.32 -0.98
CA CYS A 209 -2.80 -0.31 -2.04
C CYS A 209 -2.00 0.90 -1.57
N ALA A 210 -1.20 1.47 -2.49
CA ALA A 210 -0.57 2.76 -2.33
C ALA A 210 -0.87 3.61 -3.58
N ALA A 211 -1.18 4.90 -3.37
CA ALA A 211 -1.60 5.80 -4.43
C ALA A 211 -1.06 7.21 -4.25
N LEU A 212 -0.76 7.86 -5.39
CA LEU A 212 -0.47 9.28 -5.53
C LEU A 212 -1.60 9.91 -6.36
N ASP A 213 -2.27 10.94 -5.86
CA ASP A 213 -3.29 11.66 -6.62
C ASP A 213 -2.73 12.86 -7.41
N LYS A 214 -3.56 13.46 -8.28
CA LYS A 214 -3.20 14.61 -9.10
C LYS A 214 -2.84 15.87 -8.32
N ASN A 215 -3.21 15.93 -7.04
CA ASN A 215 -2.88 17.03 -6.13
C ASN A 215 -1.54 16.80 -5.39
N GLY A 216 -0.84 15.71 -5.68
CA GLY A 216 0.42 15.33 -5.04
C GLY A 216 0.23 14.72 -3.64
N ASN A 217 -0.98 14.27 -3.29
CA ASN A 217 -1.20 13.61 -2.01
C ASN A 217 -1.01 12.10 -2.14
N LEU A 218 -0.31 11.55 -1.17
CA LEU A 218 -0.04 10.13 -1.02
C LEU A 218 -1.00 9.50 0.00
N ALA A 219 -1.41 8.27 -0.25
CA ALA A 219 -2.12 7.45 0.72
C ALA A 219 -1.71 5.99 0.60
N ALA A 220 -1.75 5.26 1.71
CA ALA A 220 -1.57 3.82 1.75
C ALA A 220 -2.63 3.15 2.62
N GLY A 221 -2.94 1.90 2.32
CA GLY A 221 -3.80 1.07 3.14
C GLY A 221 -3.44 -0.39 3.00
N THR A 222 -3.71 -1.15 4.07
CA THR A 222 -3.44 -2.59 4.16
C THR A 222 -4.58 -3.26 4.88
N SER A 223 -5.01 -4.46 4.44
CA SER A 223 -6.07 -5.25 5.07
C SER A 223 -5.74 -6.73 5.02
N THR A 224 -6.07 -7.46 6.12
CA THR A 224 -5.71 -8.86 6.25
C THR A 224 -6.62 -9.63 7.21
N GLY A 225 -6.70 -10.96 7.00
CA GLY A 225 -7.16 -11.92 8.02
C GLY A 225 -6.04 -12.42 8.95
N GLY A 226 -4.81 -11.96 8.75
CA GLY A 226 -3.65 -12.40 9.51
C GLY A 226 -3.09 -13.74 9.06
N MET A 227 -2.66 -14.57 10.00
CA MET A 227 -2.04 -15.88 9.80
C MET A 227 -3.04 -17.01 10.03
N THR A 228 -3.06 -18.02 9.17
CA THR A 228 -3.86 -19.25 9.40
C THR A 228 -3.49 -19.86 10.73
N ASN A 229 -4.51 -20.28 11.50
CA ASN A 229 -4.34 -20.89 12.82
C ASN A 229 -3.77 -19.95 13.91
N LYS A 230 -3.83 -18.61 13.70
CA LYS A 230 -3.40 -17.62 14.71
C LYS A 230 -4.17 -17.83 16.02
N ARG A 231 -3.50 -17.60 17.16
CA ARG A 231 -4.02 -17.79 18.52
C ARG A 231 -3.91 -16.51 19.33
N TRP A 232 -4.60 -16.48 20.46
CA TRP A 232 -4.46 -15.46 21.51
C TRP A 232 -4.66 -14.02 21.03
N GLY A 233 -5.52 -13.82 20.01
CA GLY A 233 -5.74 -12.50 19.43
C GLY A 233 -4.49 -11.94 18.71
N ARG A 234 -3.67 -12.81 18.08
CA ARG A 234 -2.46 -12.37 17.37
C ARG A 234 -2.79 -11.31 16.32
N ILE A 235 -2.09 -10.21 16.39
CA ILE A 235 -2.13 -9.11 15.45
C ILE A 235 -0.79 -9.07 14.69
N GLY A 236 -0.83 -8.94 13.35
CA GLY A 236 0.34 -8.77 12.50
C GLY A 236 0.71 -7.30 12.30
N ASP A 237 1.50 -7.05 11.26
CA ASP A 237 1.98 -5.72 10.88
C ASP A 237 0.88 -4.84 10.25
N SER A 238 -0.09 -5.44 9.57
CA SER A 238 -1.06 -4.73 8.72
C SER A 238 -1.80 -3.59 9.42
N PRO A 239 -2.28 -3.68 10.69
CA PRO A 239 -2.92 -2.57 11.37
C PRO A 239 -1.94 -1.63 12.08
N ILE A 240 -0.65 -1.93 12.08
CA ILE A 240 0.37 -1.14 12.79
C ILE A 240 0.96 -0.09 11.85
N ILE A 241 0.61 1.17 12.10
CA ILE A 241 1.15 2.32 11.36
C ILE A 241 2.67 2.37 11.51
N GLY A 242 3.36 2.47 10.38
CA GLY A 242 4.81 2.41 10.30
C GLY A 242 5.37 0.99 10.07
N ALA A 243 4.62 -0.07 10.41
CA ALA A 243 5.04 -1.44 10.16
C ALA A 243 4.46 -2.00 8.84
N GLY A 244 3.13 -2.12 8.75
CA GLY A 244 2.44 -2.63 7.59
C GLY A 244 1.93 -1.56 6.62
N THR A 245 1.73 -0.34 7.11
CA THR A 245 1.19 0.79 6.34
C THR A 245 1.88 2.08 6.77
N TYR A 246 2.32 2.88 5.81
CA TYR A 246 2.82 4.23 6.06
C TYR A 246 2.61 5.13 4.85
N ALA A 247 2.29 6.42 5.07
CA ALA A 247 2.23 7.42 4.02
C ALA A 247 2.72 8.78 4.52
N ASN A 248 3.55 9.45 3.70
CA ASN A 248 4.05 10.79 3.96
C ASN A 248 4.31 11.50 2.62
N ASN A 249 3.66 12.64 2.39
CA ASN A 249 3.81 13.41 1.15
C ASN A 249 5.24 13.88 0.87
N ASN A 250 6.10 13.91 1.88
CA ASN A 250 7.51 14.28 1.69
C ASN A 250 8.35 13.12 1.10
N THR A 251 7.89 11.87 1.23
CA THR A 251 8.64 10.66 0.86
C THR A 251 7.81 9.73 -0.01
N CYS A 252 7.04 8.82 0.58
CA CYS A 252 6.32 7.76 -0.11
C CYS A 252 5.08 7.27 0.65
N ALA A 253 4.26 6.47 -0.04
CA ALA A 253 3.21 5.63 0.52
C ALA A 253 3.61 4.16 0.35
N ILE A 254 3.53 3.36 1.43
CA ILE A 254 3.97 1.96 1.49
C ILE A 254 2.86 1.08 2.08
N SER A 255 2.63 -0.08 1.47
CA SER A 255 1.84 -1.18 2.03
C SER A 255 2.65 -2.47 1.99
N CYS A 256 2.62 -3.21 3.10
CA CYS A 256 3.45 -4.39 3.32
C CYS A 256 2.63 -5.69 3.32
N THR A 257 3.30 -6.80 3.03
CA THR A 257 2.78 -8.15 3.14
C THR A 257 3.90 -9.12 3.45
N GLY A 258 3.76 -9.94 4.49
CA GLY A 258 4.83 -10.85 4.88
C GLY A 258 4.63 -11.44 6.27
N TRP A 259 5.72 -11.88 6.88
CA TRP A 259 5.71 -12.37 8.25
C TRP A 259 5.70 -11.21 9.23
N GLY A 260 4.49 -10.85 9.70
CA GLY A 260 4.22 -9.64 10.46
C GLY A 260 5.12 -9.38 11.65
N GLU A 261 5.56 -10.41 12.36
CA GLU A 261 6.45 -10.29 13.52
C GLU A 261 7.79 -9.61 13.17
N PHE A 262 8.32 -9.86 11.98
CA PHE A 262 9.57 -9.21 11.52
C PHE A 262 9.32 -7.81 11.00
N PHE A 263 8.17 -7.60 10.34
CA PHE A 263 7.77 -6.29 9.83
C PHE A 263 7.47 -5.31 10.97
N ILE A 264 6.82 -5.76 12.05
CA ILE A 264 6.62 -4.95 13.26
C ILE A 264 7.96 -4.58 13.90
N ARG A 265 8.84 -5.57 14.13
CA ARG A 265 10.13 -5.37 14.82
C ARG A 265 11.07 -4.43 14.07
N SER A 266 11.01 -4.41 12.74
CA SER A 266 11.82 -3.52 11.88
C SER A 266 11.09 -2.25 11.45
N VAL A 267 9.81 -2.10 11.77
CA VAL A 267 8.98 -0.93 11.38
C VAL A 267 9.08 -0.67 9.86
N VAL A 268 8.91 -1.73 9.06
CA VAL A 268 9.31 -1.81 7.64
C VAL A 268 8.81 -0.64 6.81
N ALA A 269 7.51 -0.31 6.87
CA ALA A 269 6.94 0.73 6.03
C ALA A 269 7.55 2.12 6.33
N HIS A 270 7.75 2.44 7.62
CA HIS A 270 8.38 3.69 8.02
C HIS A 270 9.89 3.69 7.76
N ASP A 271 10.59 2.57 7.93
CA ASP A 271 12.04 2.48 7.69
C ASP A 271 12.39 2.81 6.24
N ILE A 272 11.56 2.37 5.27
CA ILE A 272 11.70 2.76 3.86
C ILE A 272 11.57 4.29 3.71
N SER A 273 10.53 4.89 4.28
CA SER A 273 10.32 6.34 4.26
C SER A 273 11.49 7.09 4.92
N ALA A 274 12.00 6.60 6.05
CA ALA A 274 13.13 7.17 6.77
C ALA A 274 14.44 7.10 5.97
N LEU A 275 14.70 6.00 5.26
CA LEU A 275 15.85 5.89 4.36
C LEU A 275 15.79 6.90 3.21
N MET A 276 14.60 7.15 2.66
CA MET A 276 14.40 8.20 1.66
C MET A 276 14.63 9.60 2.27
N GLU A 277 14.06 9.87 3.44
CA GLU A 277 14.13 11.19 4.09
C GLU A 277 15.54 11.53 4.58
N TYR A 278 16.20 10.60 5.28
CA TYR A 278 17.44 10.89 5.99
C TYR A 278 18.70 10.52 5.19
N LYS A 279 18.60 9.58 4.24
CA LYS A 279 19.72 9.17 3.38
C LYS A 279 19.58 9.59 1.92
N GLY A 280 18.42 10.12 1.51
CA GLY A 280 18.16 10.54 0.13
C GLY A 280 18.10 9.39 -0.87
N LEU A 281 17.80 8.15 -0.41
CA LEU A 281 17.65 7.01 -1.30
C LEU A 281 16.38 7.15 -2.15
N SER A 282 16.39 6.58 -3.35
CA SER A 282 15.15 6.36 -4.12
C SER A 282 14.24 5.36 -3.40
N ILE A 283 12.96 5.31 -3.76
CA ILE A 283 12.03 4.35 -3.18
C ILE A 283 12.45 2.91 -3.47
N GLU A 284 12.99 2.63 -4.66
CA GLU A 284 13.48 1.31 -5.05
C GLU A 284 14.71 0.90 -4.23
N GLU A 285 15.69 1.80 -4.05
CA GLU A 285 16.88 1.53 -3.24
C GLU A 285 16.52 1.30 -1.77
N ALA A 286 15.64 2.13 -1.21
CA ALA A 286 15.18 2.00 0.16
C ALA A 286 14.38 0.69 0.39
N ALA A 287 13.46 0.37 -0.53
CA ALA A 287 12.70 -0.88 -0.49
C ALA A 287 13.62 -2.11 -0.58
N LYS A 288 14.57 -2.09 -1.51
CA LYS A 288 15.55 -3.17 -1.67
C LYS A 288 16.42 -3.35 -0.43
N GLU A 289 16.93 -2.27 0.16
CA GLU A 289 17.71 -2.35 1.40
C GLU A 289 16.92 -3.00 2.54
N VAL A 290 15.66 -2.64 2.70
CA VAL A 290 14.84 -3.18 3.79
C VAL A 290 14.43 -4.63 3.52
N ILE A 291 13.92 -4.94 2.32
CA ILE A 291 13.34 -6.26 2.01
C ILE A 291 14.41 -7.30 1.69
N GLN A 292 15.53 -6.94 1.06
CA GLN A 292 16.56 -7.91 0.68
C GLN A 292 17.66 -8.05 1.74
N ASN A 293 17.85 -7.05 2.63
CA ASN A 293 18.93 -7.08 3.61
C ASN A 293 18.39 -7.11 5.05
N LYS A 294 17.62 -6.10 5.50
CA LYS A 294 17.24 -5.95 6.91
C LYS A 294 16.25 -7.02 7.38
N VAL A 295 15.19 -7.28 6.60
CA VAL A 295 14.16 -8.29 6.96
C VAL A 295 14.76 -9.70 6.99
N PRO A 296 15.52 -10.16 5.99
CA PRO A 296 16.18 -11.47 6.03
C PRO A 296 17.21 -11.62 7.15
N ALA A 297 17.92 -10.56 7.51
CA ALA A 297 18.88 -10.59 8.62
C ALA A 297 18.21 -10.92 9.97
N LEU A 298 16.91 -10.67 10.10
CA LEU A 298 16.10 -11.05 11.24
C LEU A 298 15.45 -12.45 11.09
N GLY A 299 15.57 -13.08 9.91
CA GLY A 299 14.93 -14.35 9.57
C GLY A 299 13.53 -14.19 8.95
N GLY A 300 13.15 -12.98 8.56
CA GLY A 300 11.85 -12.67 7.96
C GLY A 300 11.81 -12.78 6.45
N ASP A 301 10.59 -12.89 5.91
CA ASP A 301 10.29 -12.86 4.49
C ASP A 301 8.98 -12.10 4.21
N GLY A 302 8.83 -11.62 2.98
CA GLY A 302 7.65 -10.87 2.55
C GLY A 302 7.96 -9.92 1.40
N GLY A 303 7.17 -8.87 1.29
CA GLY A 303 7.34 -7.83 0.29
C GLY A 303 6.59 -6.56 0.61
N ILE A 304 6.82 -5.56 -0.22
CA ILE A 304 6.14 -4.27 -0.18
C ILE A 304 5.69 -3.84 -1.58
N ILE A 305 4.70 -2.99 -1.59
CA ILE A 305 4.45 -2.08 -2.70
C ILE A 305 4.56 -0.65 -2.19
N GLY A 306 4.97 0.26 -3.06
CA GLY A 306 5.02 1.67 -2.70
C GLY A 306 5.03 2.59 -3.91
N VAL A 307 4.66 3.85 -3.67
CA VAL A 307 4.75 4.95 -4.63
C VAL A 307 5.32 6.18 -3.93
N ASP A 308 6.25 6.88 -4.58
CA ASP A 308 6.81 8.13 -4.06
C ASP A 308 6.03 9.36 -4.55
N LYS A 309 6.41 10.53 -4.05
CA LYS A 309 5.82 11.83 -4.42
C LYS A 309 6.01 12.22 -5.89
N HIS A 310 6.85 11.51 -6.63
CA HIS A 310 7.12 11.75 -8.05
C HIS A 310 6.39 10.73 -8.96
N GLY A 311 5.70 9.75 -8.35
CA GLY A 311 5.00 8.67 -9.06
C GLY A 311 5.90 7.47 -9.40
N ASN A 312 7.14 7.40 -8.87
CA ASN A 312 7.96 6.21 -8.99
C ASN A 312 7.39 5.09 -8.12
N ILE A 313 7.40 3.86 -8.62
CA ILE A 313 6.78 2.70 -8.00
C ILE A 313 7.84 1.68 -7.62
N ALA A 314 7.79 1.20 -6.37
CA ALA A 314 8.55 0.04 -5.91
C ALA A 314 7.61 -1.16 -5.66
N MET A 315 8.05 -2.35 -6.08
CA MET A 315 7.37 -3.63 -5.84
C MET A 315 8.44 -4.65 -5.47
N GLU A 316 8.90 -4.63 -4.22
CA GLU A 316 10.04 -5.41 -3.76
C GLU A 316 9.60 -6.56 -2.86
N PHE A 317 10.13 -7.78 -3.09
CA PHE A 317 9.80 -8.96 -2.28
C PHE A 317 10.95 -9.99 -2.33
N ASN A 318 11.11 -10.76 -1.26
CA ASN A 318 12.09 -11.83 -1.11
C ASN A 318 11.46 -13.22 -0.96
N THR A 319 10.21 -13.35 -1.35
CA THR A 319 9.45 -14.61 -1.42
C THR A 319 9.42 -15.17 -2.84
N ALA A 320 8.86 -16.37 -3.03
CA ALA A 320 8.75 -16.99 -4.35
C ALA A 320 7.81 -16.25 -5.32
N GLY A 321 6.92 -15.42 -4.80
CA GLY A 321 6.03 -14.58 -5.62
C GLY A 321 5.25 -13.58 -4.76
N MET A 322 4.68 -12.58 -5.44
CA MET A 322 3.77 -11.59 -4.89
C MET A 322 2.71 -11.25 -5.93
N TYR A 323 1.43 -11.43 -5.59
CA TYR A 323 0.33 -10.91 -6.40
C TYR A 323 0.40 -9.39 -6.40
N ARG A 324 0.61 -8.77 -7.56
CA ARG A 324 0.84 -7.33 -7.64
C ARG A 324 0.35 -6.76 -8.97
N ALA A 325 -0.06 -5.50 -8.94
CA ALA A 325 -0.35 -4.76 -10.15
C ALA A 325 -0.02 -3.28 -9.96
N THR A 326 0.27 -2.59 -11.08
CA THR A 326 0.47 -1.14 -11.10
C THR A 326 -0.17 -0.54 -12.34
N MET A 327 -0.61 0.71 -12.22
CA MET A 327 -1.15 1.48 -13.33
C MET A 327 -0.70 2.93 -13.21
N ASN A 328 -0.08 3.44 -14.27
CA ASN A 328 0.43 4.82 -14.31
C ASN A 328 -0.58 5.79 -14.95
N ALA A 329 -0.26 7.08 -14.98
CA ALA A 329 -1.13 8.12 -15.54
C ALA A 329 -1.49 7.90 -17.02
N ASN A 330 -0.64 7.20 -17.79
CA ASN A 330 -0.90 6.88 -19.21
C ASN A 330 -1.91 5.75 -19.38
N GLY A 331 -2.20 5.01 -18.28
CA GLY A 331 -3.06 3.83 -18.31
C GLY A 331 -2.31 2.53 -18.61
N ASP A 332 -0.98 2.54 -18.55
CA ASP A 332 -0.17 1.33 -18.72
C ASP A 332 -0.36 0.43 -17.49
N LEU A 333 -0.95 -0.73 -17.74
CA LEU A 333 -1.24 -1.75 -16.72
C LEU A 333 -0.15 -2.82 -16.72
N TYR A 334 0.39 -3.12 -15.54
CA TYR A 334 1.23 -4.29 -15.28
C TYR A 334 0.59 -5.18 -14.20
N ILE A 335 0.62 -6.49 -14.41
CA ILE A 335 0.17 -7.49 -13.41
C ILE A 335 1.24 -8.58 -13.31
N GLY A 336 1.73 -8.81 -12.09
CA GLY A 336 2.71 -9.84 -11.77
C GLY A 336 2.24 -10.77 -10.66
N ILE A 337 2.71 -12.01 -10.67
CA ILE A 337 2.40 -13.04 -9.66
C ILE A 337 3.69 -13.66 -9.13
N TYR A 338 4.53 -14.15 -10.03
CA TYR A 338 5.74 -14.90 -9.68
C TYR A 338 6.96 -14.00 -9.51
N GLY A 339 7.95 -14.45 -8.76
CA GLY A 339 9.32 -13.96 -8.84
C GLY A 339 9.98 -14.37 -10.16
N GLU A 340 11.04 -13.66 -10.54
CA GLU A 340 11.87 -14.01 -11.70
C GLU A 340 12.73 -15.24 -11.43
#